data_4360dc985cc68f26974b91e5b7356b27
#
_entry.id   4360dc985cc68f26974b91e5b7356b27
#
_cell.length_a   1.000
_cell.length_b   1.000
_cell.length_c   1.000
_cell.angle_alpha   90.00
_cell.angle_beta   90.00
_cell.angle_gamma   90.00
#
_symmetry.space_group_name_H-M   'P 1'
#
loop_
_entity.id
_entity.type
_entity.pdbx_description
1 polymer ?
#
loop_
_entity_poly.entity_id
_entity_poly.type
_entity_poly.pdbx_seq_one_letter_code
_entity_poly.pdbx_strand_id
1 'polypeptide(L)'
;MAEVSKQWYVINSITGHENTVKDNLIRRIETMNVQENIFRVIVAEEEVPVLKDGMPTGKTKIKNTFPGYVFVEMVMSDEAWFVVRNTPGVTGFVGSSGKGAKPFPVPKEQIESVLKKIGIVNLDMYESYVVGAQVKILKGPLIGATGVIESVDTENGVVKVSAMFFGRQHVVDIPFQDVEKIEL
;
A
#
# COMPACT_ATOMS: atom_id res chain seq x y z
N MET A 1 20.73 -9.47 -19.10
CA MET A 1 19.27 -9.62 -19.09
C MET A 1 18.72 -8.71 -18.00
N ALA A 2 17.80 -7.83 -18.37
CA ALA A 2 17.13 -7.04 -17.34
C ALA A 2 16.35 -7.99 -16.44
N GLU A 3 16.60 -7.96 -15.14
CA GLU A 3 15.75 -8.63 -14.17
C GLU A 3 14.35 -8.07 -14.31
N VAL A 4 13.41 -8.92 -14.69
CA VAL A 4 11.99 -8.56 -14.75
C VAL A 4 11.52 -8.49 -13.31
N SER A 5 11.52 -7.31 -12.75
CA SER A 5 11.18 -7.10 -11.35
C SER A 5 9.67 -6.97 -11.15
N LYS A 6 9.23 -7.45 -10.00
CA LYS A 6 7.88 -7.27 -9.49
C LYS A 6 7.65 -5.79 -9.17
N GLN A 7 6.64 -5.19 -9.80
CA GLN A 7 6.31 -3.77 -9.64
C GLN A 7 4.81 -3.58 -9.49
N TRP A 8 4.43 -2.40 -9.03
CA TRP A 8 3.03 -2.02 -8.88
C TRP A 8 2.52 -1.27 -10.09
N TYR A 9 1.31 -1.62 -10.49
CA TYR A 9 0.57 -0.98 -11.58
C TYR A 9 -0.83 -0.61 -11.12
N VAL A 10 -1.44 0.35 -11.76
CA VAL A 10 -2.81 0.78 -11.48
C VAL A 10 -3.68 0.50 -12.69
N ILE A 11 -4.83 -0.12 -12.44
CA ILE A 11 -5.86 -0.31 -13.46
C ILE A 11 -7.06 0.56 -13.17
N ASN A 12 -7.71 1.04 -14.23
CA ASN A 12 -8.96 1.76 -14.15
C ASN A 12 -10.14 0.79 -14.14
N SER A 13 -11.10 1.07 -13.29
CA SER A 13 -12.40 0.40 -13.26
C SER A 13 -13.52 1.43 -13.19
N ILE A 14 -14.75 0.98 -13.36
CA ILE A 14 -15.92 1.82 -13.11
C ILE A 14 -16.01 2.06 -11.60
N THR A 15 -16.18 3.32 -11.20
CA THR A 15 -16.32 3.69 -9.80
C THR A 15 -17.49 2.93 -9.14
N GLY A 16 -17.22 2.31 -8.00
CA GLY A 16 -18.15 1.44 -7.29
C GLY A 16 -18.03 -0.04 -7.63
N HIS A 17 -17.26 -0.40 -8.66
CA HIS A 17 -17.06 -1.78 -9.11
C HIS A 17 -15.64 -2.32 -8.84
N GLU A 18 -14.84 -1.61 -8.05
CA GLU A 18 -13.44 -1.96 -7.78
C GLU A 18 -13.30 -3.36 -7.15
N ASN A 19 -14.14 -3.68 -6.17
CA ASN A 19 -14.13 -5.00 -5.52
C ASN A 19 -14.59 -6.12 -6.48
N THR A 20 -15.54 -5.84 -7.34
CA THR A 20 -15.97 -6.78 -8.38
C THR A 20 -14.84 -7.07 -9.36
N VAL A 21 -14.09 -6.04 -9.76
CA VAL A 21 -12.91 -6.18 -10.62
C VAL A 21 -11.82 -6.99 -9.91
N LYS A 22 -11.56 -6.72 -8.64
CA LYS A 22 -10.62 -7.47 -7.84
C LYS A 22 -10.98 -8.96 -7.80
N ASP A 23 -12.24 -9.30 -7.51
CA ASP A 23 -12.69 -10.68 -7.45
C ASP A 23 -12.60 -11.38 -8.81
N ASN A 24 -13.00 -10.70 -9.88
CA ASN A 24 -12.89 -11.20 -11.25
C ASN A 24 -11.43 -11.46 -11.63
N LEU A 25 -10.54 -10.54 -11.27
CA LEU A 25 -9.12 -10.67 -11.56
C LEU A 25 -8.48 -11.83 -10.80
N ILE A 26 -8.79 -11.99 -9.52
CA ILE A 26 -8.29 -13.10 -8.69
C ILE A 26 -8.70 -14.44 -9.31
N ARG A 27 -9.95 -14.59 -9.73
CA ARG A 27 -10.43 -15.80 -10.41
C ARG A 27 -9.70 -16.06 -11.73
N ARG A 28 -9.45 -15.04 -12.53
CA ARG A 28 -8.72 -15.18 -13.79
C ARG A 28 -7.25 -15.54 -13.57
N ILE A 29 -6.61 -15.01 -12.55
CA ILE A 29 -5.25 -15.37 -12.18
C ILE A 29 -5.15 -16.87 -11.93
N GLU A 30 -6.11 -17.44 -11.21
CA GLU A 30 -6.19 -18.88 -10.93
C GLU A 30 -6.48 -19.69 -12.17
N THR A 31 -7.51 -19.31 -12.95
CA THR A 31 -7.95 -20.06 -14.13
C THR A 31 -6.97 -20.01 -15.29
N MET A 32 -6.21 -18.93 -15.42
CA MET A 32 -5.23 -18.73 -16.48
C MET A 32 -3.80 -19.12 -16.07
N ASN A 33 -3.60 -19.57 -14.81
CA ASN A 33 -2.32 -19.97 -14.27
C ASN A 33 -1.22 -18.91 -14.36
N VAL A 34 -1.55 -17.66 -14.01
CA VAL A 34 -0.60 -16.53 -14.02
C VAL A 34 -0.19 -16.09 -12.61
N GLN A 35 -0.33 -16.97 -11.61
CA GLN A 35 0.04 -16.66 -10.21
C GLN A 35 1.52 -16.31 -10.04
N GLU A 36 2.37 -16.82 -10.91
CA GLU A 36 3.80 -16.50 -10.90
C GLU A 36 4.11 -15.08 -11.37
N ASN A 37 3.17 -14.44 -12.06
CA ASN A 37 3.33 -13.10 -12.62
C ASN A 37 2.48 -12.04 -11.92
N ILE A 38 1.37 -12.42 -11.28
CA ILE A 38 0.48 -11.50 -10.58
C ILE A 38 0.37 -11.95 -9.12
N PHE A 39 0.85 -11.10 -8.20
CA PHE A 39 1.05 -11.45 -6.80
C PHE A 39 -0.02 -10.90 -5.87
N ARG A 40 -0.45 -9.65 -6.08
CA ARG A 40 -1.44 -8.97 -5.24
C ARG A 40 -2.37 -8.12 -6.08
N VAL A 41 -3.62 -8.08 -5.66
CA VAL A 41 -4.65 -7.18 -6.18
C VAL A 41 -5.28 -6.46 -5.00
N ILE A 42 -5.23 -5.13 -5.00
CA ILE A 42 -5.62 -4.32 -3.85
C ILE A 42 -6.56 -3.20 -4.29
N VAL A 43 -7.65 -3.04 -3.55
CA VAL A 43 -8.49 -1.84 -3.58
C VAL A 43 -8.13 -0.98 -2.39
N ALA A 44 -7.90 0.31 -2.61
CA ALA A 44 -7.44 1.23 -1.57
C ALA A 44 -8.59 1.65 -0.63
N GLU A 45 -9.03 0.71 0.19
CA GLU A 45 -10.08 0.92 1.18
C GLU A 45 -9.47 1.16 2.56
N GLU A 46 -9.94 2.18 3.25
CA GLU A 46 -9.58 2.43 4.64
C GLU A 46 -10.82 2.50 5.52
N GLU A 47 -10.67 2.10 6.75
CA GLU A 47 -11.70 2.21 7.75
C GLU A 47 -11.65 3.60 8.37
N VAL A 48 -12.73 4.36 8.20
CA VAL A 48 -12.83 5.73 8.72
C VAL A 48 -13.94 5.84 9.76
N PRO A 49 -13.78 6.67 10.80
CA PRO A 49 -14.83 6.85 11.81
C PRO A 49 -16.06 7.53 11.20
N VAL A 50 -17.23 7.07 11.61
CA VAL A 50 -18.49 7.73 11.30
C VAL A 50 -18.67 8.87 12.30
N LEU A 51 -18.79 10.10 11.79
CA LEU A 51 -19.00 11.30 12.61
C LEU A 51 -20.48 11.70 12.61
N LYS A 52 -20.97 12.12 13.78
CA LYS A 52 -22.26 12.79 13.93
C LYS A 52 -22.00 14.13 14.63
N ASP A 53 -22.40 15.21 14.01
CA ASP A 53 -22.16 16.58 14.49
C ASP A 53 -20.67 16.86 14.79
N GLY A 54 -19.78 16.30 13.94
CA GLY A 54 -18.33 16.43 14.09
C GLY A 54 -17.68 15.52 15.14
N MET A 55 -18.47 14.68 15.82
CA MET A 55 -17.97 13.79 16.88
C MET A 55 -18.01 12.31 16.46
N PRO A 56 -16.99 11.50 16.83
CA PRO A 56 -17.01 10.07 16.55
C PRO A 56 -18.16 9.36 17.23
N THR A 57 -18.88 8.51 16.48
CA THR A 57 -20.01 7.73 16.99
C THR A 57 -19.61 6.37 17.57
N GLY A 58 -18.33 6.01 17.51
CA GLY A 58 -17.84 4.66 17.85
C GLY A 58 -18.04 3.64 16.73
N LYS A 59 -18.67 4.04 15.62
CA LYS A 59 -18.83 3.22 14.43
C LYS A 59 -17.82 3.60 13.36
N THR A 60 -17.46 2.66 12.52
CA THR A 60 -16.58 2.89 11.38
C THR A 60 -17.29 2.54 10.08
N LYS A 61 -16.82 3.12 8.99
CA LYS A 61 -17.25 2.79 7.63
C LYS A 61 -16.04 2.61 6.72
N ILE A 62 -16.22 1.80 5.70
CA ILE A 62 -15.19 1.59 4.67
C ILE A 62 -15.29 2.73 3.66
N LYS A 63 -14.16 3.39 3.41
CA LYS A 63 -14.03 4.43 2.40
C LYS A 63 -12.97 4.04 1.39
N ASN A 64 -13.31 4.08 0.10
CA ASN A 64 -12.32 3.93 -0.96
C ASN A 64 -11.58 5.26 -1.14
N THR A 65 -10.28 5.25 -0.93
CA THR A 65 -9.41 6.45 -1.01
C THR A 65 -9.13 6.84 -2.46
N PHE A 66 -9.16 5.87 -3.38
CA PHE A 66 -8.91 6.07 -4.81
C PHE A 66 -10.01 5.43 -5.65
N PRO A 67 -11.21 6.05 -5.72
CA PRO A 67 -12.32 5.52 -6.49
C PRO A 67 -11.97 5.35 -7.96
N GLY A 68 -12.34 4.21 -8.53
CA GLY A 68 -12.06 3.88 -9.93
C GLY A 68 -10.67 3.27 -10.18
N TYR A 69 -9.88 3.04 -9.14
CA TYR A 69 -8.53 2.46 -9.25
C TYR A 69 -8.41 1.15 -8.50
N VAL A 70 -7.73 0.19 -9.12
CA VAL A 70 -7.32 -1.07 -8.50
C VAL A 70 -5.80 -1.21 -8.67
N PHE A 71 -5.10 -1.53 -7.60
CA PHE A 71 -3.65 -1.66 -7.58
C PHE A 71 -3.25 -3.11 -7.74
N VAL A 72 -2.32 -3.39 -8.64
CA VAL A 72 -1.86 -4.75 -8.96
C VAL A 72 -0.34 -4.81 -8.84
N GLU A 73 0.15 -5.73 -8.02
CA GLU A 73 1.57 -6.06 -7.95
C GLU A 73 1.85 -7.24 -8.87
N MET A 74 2.65 -7.01 -9.89
CA MET A 74 2.88 -7.99 -10.93
C MET A 74 4.23 -7.81 -11.63
N VAL A 75 4.65 -8.88 -12.29
CA VAL A 75 5.69 -8.81 -13.33
C VAL A 75 4.98 -8.58 -14.66
N MET A 76 5.32 -7.50 -15.35
CA MET A 76 4.69 -7.13 -16.61
C MET A 76 5.17 -8.05 -17.74
N SER A 77 4.41 -9.10 -17.99
CA SER A 77 4.58 -10.01 -19.13
C SER A 77 3.39 -9.84 -20.08
N ASP A 78 3.53 -10.35 -21.30
CA ASP A 78 2.43 -10.31 -22.28
C ASP A 78 1.20 -11.07 -21.78
N GLU A 79 1.41 -12.22 -21.15
CA GLU A 79 0.34 -13.04 -20.57
C GLU A 79 -0.37 -12.33 -19.42
N ALA A 80 0.40 -11.80 -18.44
CA ALA A 80 -0.16 -11.09 -17.30
C ALA A 80 -0.90 -9.83 -17.75
N TRP A 81 -0.32 -9.05 -18.64
CA TRP A 81 -0.96 -7.88 -19.24
C TRP A 81 -2.30 -8.22 -19.89
N PHE A 82 -2.32 -9.28 -20.69
CA PHE A 82 -3.51 -9.76 -21.38
C PHE A 82 -4.61 -10.18 -20.40
N VAL A 83 -4.26 -10.94 -19.36
CA VAL A 83 -5.21 -11.38 -18.33
C VAL A 83 -5.84 -10.20 -17.61
N VAL A 84 -5.04 -9.25 -17.18
CA VAL A 84 -5.52 -8.05 -16.45
C VAL A 84 -6.36 -7.18 -17.38
N ARG A 85 -5.89 -6.90 -18.58
CA ARG A 85 -6.54 -6.01 -19.53
C ARG A 85 -7.93 -6.53 -19.96
N ASN A 86 -8.09 -7.85 -20.06
CA ASN A 86 -9.35 -8.50 -20.48
C ASN A 86 -10.23 -8.96 -19.32
N THR A 87 -9.90 -8.59 -18.09
CA THR A 87 -10.75 -8.87 -16.93
C THR A 87 -12.03 -8.01 -17.01
N PRO A 88 -13.22 -8.61 -16.81
CA PRO A 88 -14.46 -7.84 -16.81
C PRO A 88 -14.45 -6.70 -15.80
N GLY A 89 -14.83 -5.51 -16.24
CA GLY A 89 -14.84 -4.28 -15.44
C GLY A 89 -13.56 -3.46 -15.52
N VAL A 90 -12.46 -4.00 -16.04
CA VAL A 90 -11.23 -3.24 -16.30
C VAL A 90 -11.38 -2.43 -17.58
N THR A 91 -11.21 -1.11 -17.47
CA THR A 91 -11.29 -0.20 -18.61
C THR A 91 -9.94 0.08 -19.25
N GLY A 92 -8.85 -0.15 -18.52
CA GLY A 92 -7.48 -0.01 -19.00
C GLY A 92 -6.48 0.13 -17.88
N PHE A 93 -5.20 0.22 -18.24
CA PHE A 93 -4.14 0.58 -17.30
C PHE A 93 -3.95 2.09 -17.23
N VAL A 94 -3.67 2.61 -16.05
CA VAL A 94 -3.24 3.99 -15.87
C VAL A 94 -1.82 4.15 -16.41
N GLY A 95 -1.57 5.21 -17.17
CA GLY A 95 -0.24 5.46 -17.74
C GLY A 95 0.07 4.67 -19.02
N SER A 96 -0.90 3.91 -19.53
CA SER A 96 -0.78 3.30 -20.86
C SER A 96 -1.10 4.34 -21.94
N SER A 97 -0.28 4.36 -22.99
CA SER A 97 -0.52 5.25 -24.14
C SER A 97 -1.64 4.76 -25.08
N GLY A 98 -2.35 3.70 -24.69
CA GLY A 98 -3.40 3.07 -25.48
C GLY A 98 -2.87 2.09 -26.53
N LYS A 99 -3.78 1.53 -27.36
CA LYS A 99 -3.46 0.64 -28.49
C LYS A 99 -2.51 -0.53 -28.17
N GLY A 100 -2.69 -1.16 -27.00
CA GLY A 100 -1.87 -2.30 -26.60
C GLY A 100 -0.49 -1.97 -26.02
N ALA A 101 -0.21 -0.70 -25.77
CA ALA A 101 1.02 -0.31 -25.08
C ALA A 101 1.00 -0.71 -23.61
N LYS A 102 2.11 -1.26 -23.13
CA LYS A 102 2.27 -1.60 -21.70
C LYS A 102 2.39 -0.33 -20.87
N PRO A 103 1.79 -0.29 -19.66
CA PRO A 103 1.87 0.85 -18.79
C PRO A 103 3.25 0.96 -18.12
N PHE A 104 3.53 2.15 -17.59
CA PHE A 104 4.66 2.35 -16.68
C PHE A 104 4.27 1.95 -15.25
N PRO A 105 5.21 1.39 -14.46
CA PRO A 105 4.95 1.07 -13.07
C PRO A 105 4.73 2.34 -12.23
N VAL A 106 3.98 2.19 -11.14
CA VAL A 106 3.83 3.26 -10.15
C VAL A 106 5.15 3.43 -9.41
N PRO A 107 5.65 4.66 -9.23
CA PRO A 107 6.83 4.91 -8.43
C PRO A 107 6.70 4.33 -7.02
N LYS A 108 7.80 3.77 -6.50
CA LYS A 108 7.82 3.09 -5.20
C LYS A 108 7.29 3.97 -4.07
N GLU A 109 7.67 5.23 -4.04
CA GLU A 109 7.26 6.18 -3.01
C GLU A 109 5.73 6.42 -3.01
N GLN A 110 5.13 6.45 -4.19
CA GLN A 110 3.68 6.65 -4.32
C GLN A 110 2.91 5.43 -3.83
N ILE A 111 3.33 4.22 -4.20
CA ILE A 111 2.66 3.00 -3.76
C ILE A 111 2.83 2.75 -2.27
N GLU A 112 3.98 3.03 -1.71
CA GLU A 112 4.23 2.93 -0.27
C GLU A 112 3.27 3.82 0.53
N SER A 113 3.06 5.04 0.06
CA SER A 113 2.12 5.98 0.66
C SER A 113 0.68 5.45 0.66
N VAL A 114 0.26 4.84 -0.44
CA VAL A 114 -1.08 4.21 -0.55
C VAL A 114 -1.21 3.02 0.39
N LEU A 115 -0.23 2.12 0.40
CA LEU A 115 -0.25 0.92 1.24
C LEU A 115 -0.27 1.27 2.73
N LYS A 116 0.47 2.29 3.15
CA LYS A 116 0.44 2.79 4.53
C LYS A 116 -0.95 3.29 4.93
N LYS A 117 -1.62 4.02 4.06
CA LYS A 117 -2.98 4.54 4.34
C LYS A 117 -4.00 3.45 4.58
N ILE A 118 -3.91 2.37 3.84
CA ILE A 118 -4.85 1.24 3.96
C ILE A 118 -4.41 0.17 4.96
N GLY A 119 -3.33 0.40 5.69
CA GLY A 119 -2.85 -0.49 6.75
C GLY A 119 -2.17 -1.77 6.26
N ILE A 120 -1.78 -1.84 5.00
CA ILE A 120 -1.03 -2.98 4.48
C ILE A 120 0.45 -2.81 4.77
N VAL A 121 0.97 -3.75 5.54
CA VAL A 121 2.40 -3.82 5.84
C VAL A 121 3.06 -4.71 4.79
N ASN A 122 3.92 -4.11 3.98
CA ASN A 122 4.81 -4.84 3.10
C ASN A 122 6.21 -4.76 3.71
N LEU A 123 6.76 -5.90 4.13
CA LEU A 123 8.07 -5.95 4.78
C LEU A 123 9.18 -5.37 3.91
N ASP A 124 9.09 -5.53 2.61
CA ASP A 124 10.06 -4.98 1.66
C ASP A 124 10.14 -3.45 1.70
N MET A 125 9.04 -2.78 2.10
CA MET A 125 9.00 -1.32 2.26
C MET A 125 9.84 -0.84 3.45
N TYR A 126 10.10 -1.71 4.40
CA TYR A 126 10.76 -1.37 5.66
C TYR A 126 12.17 -1.93 5.78
N GLU A 127 12.75 -2.41 4.67
CA GLU A 127 14.15 -2.84 4.65
C GLU A 127 15.12 -1.73 5.08
N SER A 128 14.75 -0.48 4.83
CA SER A 128 15.53 0.67 5.26
C SER A 128 15.32 1.09 6.72
N TYR A 129 14.34 0.47 7.39
CA TYR A 129 14.08 0.70 8.81
C TYR A 129 15.00 -0.18 9.65
N VAL A 130 16.18 0.33 9.90
CA VAL A 130 17.25 -0.36 10.64
C VAL A 130 17.52 0.34 11.96
N VAL A 131 18.15 -0.37 12.90
CA VAL A 131 18.58 0.22 14.17
C VAL A 131 19.48 1.41 13.90
N GLY A 132 19.19 2.53 14.55
CA GLY A 132 19.90 3.81 14.38
C GLY A 132 19.26 4.76 13.34
N ALA A 133 18.26 4.30 12.57
CA ALA A 133 17.55 5.17 11.65
C ALA A 133 16.66 6.18 12.39
N GLN A 134 16.60 7.41 11.90
CA GLN A 134 15.72 8.43 12.44
C GLN A 134 14.34 8.33 11.81
N VAL A 135 13.30 8.43 12.63
CA VAL A 135 11.91 8.35 12.22
C VAL A 135 11.06 9.43 12.90
N LYS A 136 9.99 9.81 12.21
CA LYS A 136 8.95 10.67 12.76
C LYS A 136 7.73 9.84 13.10
N ILE A 137 7.14 10.08 14.26
CA ILE A 137 5.94 9.39 14.71
C ILE A 137 4.71 10.07 14.10
N LEU A 138 3.88 9.30 13.42
CA LEU A 138 2.72 9.80 12.67
C LEU A 138 1.41 9.67 13.43
N LYS A 139 1.32 8.77 14.40
CA LYS A 139 0.11 8.52 15.19
C LYS A 139 0.43 8.26 16.66
N GLY A 140 -0.58 8.39 17.50
CA GLY A 140 -0.51 8.09 18.92
C GLY A 140 -0.15 9.30 19.79
N PRO A 141 0.12 9.08 21.10
CA PRO A 141 0.38 10.16 22.06
C PRO A 141 1.68 10.94 21.78
N LEU A 142 2.61 10.36 21.01
CA LEU A 142 3.87 11.00 20.63
C LEU A 142 3.87 11.52 19.19
N ILE A 143 2.69 11.75 18.62
CA ILE A 143 2.56 12.25 17.24
C ILE A 143 3.40 13.51 17.01
N GLY A 144 4.14 13.53 15.90
CA GLY A 144 5.02 14.64 15.53
C GLY A 144 6.41 14.61 16.17
N ALA A 145 6.65 13.75 17.16
CA ALA A 145 7.97 13.56 17.73
C ALA A 145 8.89 12.81 16.77
N THR A 146 10.18 13.11 16.84
CA THR A 146 11.22 12.37 16.12
C THR A 146 11.99 11.50 17.09
N GLY A 147 12.40 10.34 16.63
CA GLY A 147 13.15 9.40 17.44
C GLY A 147 14.09 8.54 16.61
N VAL A 148 14.79 7.67 17.29
CA VAL A 148 15.74 6.72 16.71
C VAL A 148 15.24 5.30 16.95
N ILE A 149 15.32 4.46 15.93
CA ILE A 149 14.94 3.04 16.04
C ILE A 149 16.00 2.31 16.89
N GLU A 150 15.56 1.71 17.99
CA GLU A 150 16.40 0.89 18.85
C GLU A 150 16.35 -0.59 18.47
N SER A 151 15.21 -1.08 18.04
CA SER A 151 15.03 -2.45 17.54
C SER A 151 13.91 -2.54 16.53
N VAL A 152 13.98 -3.56 15.70
CA VAL A 152 12.99 -3.83 14.64
C VAL A 152 12.44 -5.25 14.84
N ASP A 153 11.13 -5.37 15.00
CA ASP A 153 10.42 -6.63 15.06
C ASP A 153 9.63 -6.82 13.75
N THR A 154 10.23 -7.57 12.84
CA THR A 154 9.64 -7.84 11.53
C THR A 154 8.49 -8.82 11.57
N GLU A 155 8.44 -9.69 12.59
CA GLU A 155 7.37 -10.67 12.73
C GLU A 155 6.05 -10.00 13.12
N ASN A 156 6.11 -9.03 14.01
CA ASN A 156 4.94 -8.31 14.50
C ASN A 156 4.70 -6.97 13.77
N GLY A 157 5.61 -6.58 12.87
CA GLY A 157 5.51 -5.32 12.13
C GLY A 157 5.63 -4.07 13.01
N VAL A 158 6.51 -4.11 14.01
CA VAL A 158 6.68 -3.06 15.02
C VAL A 158 8.14 -2.64 15.10
N VAL A 159 8.37 -1.35 15.30
CA VAL A 159 9.69 -0.79 15.66
C VAL A 159 9.66 -0.24 17.06
N LYS A 160 10.73 -0.46 17.81
CA LYS A 160 10.95 0.20 19.10
C LYS A 160 11.69 1.50 18.84
N VAL A 161 11.07 2.61 19.18
CA VAL A 161 11.57 3.96 18.91
C VAL A 161 11.88 4.66 20.24
N SER A 162 13.08 5.21 20.34
CA SER A 162 13.48 6.10 21.43
C SER A 162 13.27 7.54 20.97
N ALA A 163 12.30 8.22 21.56
CA ALA A 163 11.94 9.59 21.21
C ALA A 163 12.02 10.53 22.41
N MET A 164 12.47 11.75 22.17
CA MET A 164 12.44 12.83 23.18
C MET A 164 11.10 13.56 23.12
N PHE A 165 10.38 13.56 24.23
CA PHE A 165 9.10 14.23 24.33
C PHE A 165 8.97 14.86 25.73
N PHE A 166 8.62 16.13 25.79
CA PHE A 166 8.61 16.94 27.02
C PHE A 166 9.91 16.88 27.84
N GLY A 167 11.06 16.89 27.17
CA GLY A 167 12.37 16.87 27.83
C GLY A 167 12.77 15.51 28.42
N ARG A 168 11.98 14.46 28.16
CA ARG A 168 12.26 13.10 28.63
C ARG A 168 12.34 12.13 27.44
N GLN A 169 13.20 11.15 27.59
CA GLN A 169 13.31 10.06 26.63
C GLN A 169 12.24 9.02 26.90
N HIS A 170 11.47 8.70 25.87
CA HIS A 170 10.46 7.64 25.86
C HIS A 170 10.83 6.57 24.87
N VAL A 171 10.75 5.31 25.28
CA VAL A 171 10.92 4.15 24.40
C VAL A 171 9.56 3.49 24.23
N VAL A 172 9.07 3.46 23.00
CA VAL A 172 7.73 2.96 22.67
C VAL A 172 7.77 2.02 21.47
N ASP A 173 6.90 1.04 21.50
CA ASP A 173 6.68 0.15 20.36
C ASP A 173 5.63 0.77 19.44
N ILE A 174 5.99 0.96 18.17
CA ILE A 174 5.14 1.64 17.19
C ILE A 174 5.04 0.77 15.93
N PRO A 175 3.82 0.51 15.41
CA PRO A 175 3.67 -0.18 14.14
C PRO A 175 4.43 0.51 13.01
N PHE A 176 4.98 -0.24 12.07
CA PHE A 176 5.72 0.30 10.92
C PHE A 176 4.94 1.38 10.16
N GLN A 177 3.64 1.22 10.04
CA GLN A 177 2.77 2.16 9.33
C GLN A 177 2.60 3.51 10.04
N ASP A 178 2.92 3.58 11.33
CA ASP A 178 2.74 4.77 12.15
C ASP A 178 4.03 5.59 12.32
N VAL A 179 5.10 5.20 11.65
CA VAL A 179 6.37 5.92 11.59
C VAL A 179 6.79 6.17 10.16
N GLU A 180 7.51 7.26 9.96
CA GLU A 180 8.08 7.66 8.67
C GLU A 180 9.57 7.90 8.82
N LYS A 181 10.37 7.29 7.94
CA LYS A 181 11.80 7.50 7.92
C LYS A 181 12.12 8.95 7.51
N ILE A 182 12.97 9.60 8.28
CA ILE A 182 13.48 10.93 7.94
C ILE A 182 14.73 10.74 7.08
N GLU A 183 14.68 11.21 5.86
CA GLU A 183 15.85 11.31 5.00
C GLU A 183 16.55 12.64 5.28
N LEU A 184 17.83 12.54 5.61
CA LEU A 184 18.69 13.71 5.79
C LEU A 184 19.29 14.15 4.46
#